data_225f5341a1c9f1d9767c650b4d17f811
#
_entry.id   225f5341a1c9f1d9767c650b4d17f811
#
_cell.length_a   1.000
_cell.length_b   1.000
_cell.length_c   1.000
_cell.angle_alpha   90.00
_cell.angle_beta   90.00
_cell.angle_gamma   90.00
#
_symmetry.space_group_name_H-M   'P 1'
#
loop_
_entity.id
_entity.type
_entity.pdbx_description
1 polymer ?
#
loop_
_entity_poly.entity_id
_entity_poly.type
_entity_poly.pdbx_seq_one_letter_code
_entity_poly.pdbx_strand_id
1 'polypeptide(L)'
;MLACPLPPDEALRQQALDDMALVDTPAEHYLDALVELARETFGVKTVLISLIDHDRQWFKARIGLDAEQTPRDLSFCGHAILASEPLMVTDASRDPRFHDNPLVTGPPFIRFYAGEPLHASNGQAIGTLCLIDPSPRLLNLREGRQLNRLSILAEGYLQLRSLTEHTRFLRQEIDREQRKSLLDPLTQLWNRAGFHALHQHELELARASDQRIGIIYSDIDHFKRINDTLGHRAGDSVLREAASRLRAALRPEDLLARFGGEEFVAMVRVRETTELTMIANRIRELMEATPIDCAGTSVPVTISAGCTLAGSGEEPEQALARADAALYDAKRTGRNRVVSV
;
A
#
# COMPACT_ATOMS: atom_id res chain seq x y z
N MET A 1 -13.94 21.04 -39.00
CA MET A 1 -12.89 20.98 -37.94
C MET A 1 -11.94 19.84 -38.25
N LEU A 2 -10.64 20.11 -38.19
CA LEU A 2 -9.65 19.05 -38.29
C LEU A 2 -9.59 18.36 -36.90
N ALA A 3 -10.06 17.09 -36.80
CA ALA A 3 -9.93 16.34 -35.57
C ALA A 3 -8.45 16.18 -35.20
N CYS A 4 -8.12 16.22 -33.93
CA CYS A 4 -6.75 16.02 -33.47
C CYS A 4 -6.25 14.64 -33.89
N PRO A 5 -5.21 14.51 -34.72
CA PRO A 5 -4.66 13.20 -35.08
C PRO A 5 -3.94 12.57 -33.88
N LEU A 6 -3.84 11.23 -33.89
CA LEU A 6 -3.04 10.50 -32.92
C LEU A 6 -1.57 10.53 -33.32
N PRO A 7 -0.62 10.69 -32.39
CA PRO A 7 0.80 10.52 -32.71
C PRO A 7 1.13 9.08 -33.09
N PRO A 8 2.19 8.85 -33.88
CA PRO A 8 2.58 7.52 -34.32
C PRO A 8 2.86 6.53 -33.18
N ASP A 9 3.28 7.05 -32.05
CA ASP A 9 3.64 6.32 -30.83
C ASP A 9 2.59 6.45 -29.71
N GLU A 10 1.32 6.68 -30.07
CA GLU A 10 0.21 6.91 -29.12
C GLU A 10 0.15 5.87 -27.98
N ALA A 11 0.40 4.58 -28.29
CA ALA A 11 0.39 3.55 -27.26
C ALA A 11 1.47 3.79 -26.20
N LEU A 12 2.68 4.21 -26.59
CA LEU A 12 3.77 4.52 -25.65
C LEU A 12 3.48 5.80 -24.88
N ARG A 13 2.92 6.81 -25.54
CA ARG A 13 2.51 8.06 -24.91
C ARG A 13 1.43 7.84 -23.85
N GLN A 14 0.38 7.07 -24.20
CA GLN A 14 -0.70 6.76 -23.26
C GLN A 14 -0.16 5.94 -22.07
N GLN A 15 0.67 4.92 -22.34
CA GLN A 15 1.29 4.16 -21.27
C GLN A 15 2.10 5.05 -20.31
N ALA A 16 2.85 6.03 -20.85
CA ALA A 16 3.59 6.97 -20.03
C ALA A 16 2.69 7.83 -19.14
N LEU A 17 1.52 8.24 -19.63
CA LEU A 17 0.53 8.96 -18.83
C LEU A 17 -0.09 8.06 -17.75
N ASP A 18 -0.45 6.83 -18.10
CA ASP A 18 -1.05 5.84 -17.19
C ASP A 18 -0.08 5.49 -16.04
N ASP A 19 1.19 5.28 -16.36
CA ASP A 19 2.25 4.99 -15.37
C ASP A 19 2.45 6.13 -14.36
N MET A 20 2.16 7.37 -14.76
CA MET A 20 2.22 8.53 -13.88
C MET A 20 1.04 8.64 -12.91
N ALA A 21 -0.06 7.91 -13.15
CA ALA A 21 -1.28 7.91 -12.33
C ALA A 21 -1.78 9.33 -11.98
N LEU A 22 -1.84 10.22 -12.98
CA LEU A 22 -2.20 11.63 -12.80
C LEU A 22 -3.67 11.94 -13.08
N VAL A 23 -4.28 11.17 -13.99
CA VAL A 23 -5.67 11.39 -14.44
C VAL A 23 -6.63 10.96 -13.33
N ASP A 24 -7.76 11.65 -13.22
CA ASP A 24 -8.81 11.44 -12.21
C ASP A 24 -8.30 11.55 -10.75
N THR A 25 -7.26 12.35 -10.53
CA THR A 25 -6.71 12.62 -9.19
C THR A 25 -7.19 13.98 -8.66
N PRO A 26 -7.25 14.18 -7.33
CA PRO A 26 -7.65 15.46 -6.73
C PRO A 26 -6.81 16.64 -7.21
N ALA A 27 -7.37 17.85 -7.08
CA ALA A 27 -6.64 19.10 -7.30
C ALA A 27 -5.42 19.20 -6.37
N GLU A 28 -4.38 19.88 -6.83
CA GLU A 28 -3.11 20.01 -6.12
C GLU A 28 -2.70 21.47 -6.01
N HIS A 29 -2.58 21.96 -4.80
CA HIS A 29 -2.31 23.36 -4.48
C HIS A 29 -1.13 23.96 -5.25
N TYR A 30 -0.06 23.20 -5.49
CA TYR A 30 1.11 23.68 -6.25
C TYR A 30 0.78 23.95 -7.71
N LEU A 31 -0.02 23.09 -8.34
CA LEU A 31 -0.43 23.25 -9.73
C LEU A 31 -1.49 24.35 -9.87
N ASP A 32 -2.39 24.48 -8.90
CA ASP A 32 -3.37 25.56 -8.85
C ASP A 32 -2.66 26.92 -8.72
N ALA A 33 -1.68 27.04 -7.81
CA ALA A 33 -0.87 28.24 -7.66
C ALA A 33 -0.07 28.58 -8.94
N LEU A 34 0.37 27.54 -9.67
CA LEU A 34 1.11 27.75 -10.93
C LEU A 34 0.21 28.29 -12.04
N VAL A 35 -1.02 27.77 -12.19
CA VAL A 35 -1.97 28.32 -13.18
C VAL A 35 -2.45 29.72 -12.80
N GLU A 36 -2.59 30.05 -11.51
CA GLU A 36 -2.86 31.41 -11.02
C GLU A 36 -1.74 32.36 -11.38
N LEU A 37 -0.50 32.00 -11.06
CA LEU A 37 0.69 32.78 -11.39
C LEU A 37 0.82 33.01 -12.90
N ALA A 38 0.56 31.97 -13.70
CA ALA A 38 0.57 32.09 -15.16
C ALA A 38 -0.52 33.05 -15.64
N ARG A 39 -1.74 32.98 -15.09
CA ARG A 39 -2.83 33.86 -15.41
C ARG A 39 -2.48 35.34 -15.13
N GLU A 40 -1.92 35.60 -13.97
CA GLU A 40 -1.48 36.95 -13.58
C GLU A 40 -0.33 37.44 -14.48
N THR A 41 0.66 36.57 -14.74
CA THR A 41 1.84 36.93 -15.55
C THR A 41 1.49 37.30 -16.98
N PHE A 42 0.54 36.57 -17.59
CA PHE A 42 0.18 36.78 -19.00
C PHE A 42 -1.09 37.62 -19.18
N GLY A 43 -1.87 37.87 -18.13
CA GLY A 43 -3.11 38.63 -18.21
C GLY A 43 -4.14 38.00 -19.15
N VAL A 44 -4.21 36.66 -19.20
CA VAL A 44 -5.16 35.89 -20.01
C VAL A 44 -6.37 35.45 -19.19
N LYS A 45 -7.48 35.11 -19.85
CA LYS A 45 -8.70 34.72 -19.18
C LYS A 45 -8.58 33.30 -18.55
N THR A 46 -7.94 32.38 -19.28
CA THR A 46 -7.91 30.95 -18.91
C THR A 46 -6.49 30.40 -18.99
N VAL A 47 -6.09 29.63 -17.99
CA VAL A 47 -4.85 28.86 -17.98
C VAL A 47 -5.17 27.45 -17.51
N LEU A 48 -4.61 26.45 -18.19
CA LEU A 48 -4.85 25.04 -17.88
C LEU A 48 -3.52 24.27 -17.84
N ILE A 49 -3.43 23.32 -16.92
CA ILE A 49 -2.53 22.17 -17.05
C ILE A 49 -3.42 21.02 -17.48
N SER A 50 -3.28 20.63 -18.73
CA SER A 50 -4.14 19.69 -19.43
C SER A 50 -3.37 18.40 -19.73
N LEU A 51 -3.97 17.27 -19.46
CA LEU A 51 -3.46 15.94 -19.78
C LEU A 51 -4.32 15.33 -20.89
N ILE A 52 -3.66 14.73 -21.90
CA ILE A 52 -4.34 14.13 -23.05
C ILE A 52 -4.49 12.65 -22.82
N ASP A 53 -5.68 12.24 -22.43
CA ASP A 53 -6.07 10.85 -22.21
C ASP A 53 -6.60 10.22 -23.51
N HIS A 54 -7.04 8.97 -23.49
CA HIS A 54 -7.51 8.18 -24.63
C HIS A 54 -8.45 8.95 -25.58
N ASP A 55 -9.56 9.41 -25.03
CA ASP A 55 -10.65 10.08 -25.78
C ASP A 55 -11.01 11.47 -25.25
N ARG A 56 -10.31 11.93 -24.21
CA ARG A 56 -10.58 13.18 -23.52
C ARG A 56 -9.30 13.97 -23.26
N GLN A 57 -9.48 15.24 -23.07
CA GLN A 57 -8.53 16.17 -22.47
C GLN A 57 -8.99 16.41 -21.04
N TRP A 58 -8.22 16.00 -20.05
CA TRP A 58 -8.52 16.17 -18.64
C TRP A 58 -7.68 17.29 -18.03
N PHE A 59 -8.28 18.13 -17.18
CA PHE A 59 -7.62 19.31 -16.63
C PHE A 59 -7.13 19.06 -15.21
N LYS A 60 -5.83 18.81 -15.08
CA LYS A 60 -5.15 18.59 -13.79
C LYS A 60 -5.17 19.84 -12.91
N ALA A 61 -5.01 21.03 -13.52
CA ALA A 61 -5.22 22.32 -12.90
C ALA A 61 -5.87 23.27 -13.90
N ARG A 62 -6.77 24.14 -13.44
CA ARG A 62 -7.51 25.05 -14.31
C ARG A 62 -7.89 26.34 -13.59
N ILE A 63 -7.85 27.43 -14.32
CA ILE A 63 -8.39 28.71 -13.89
C ILE A 63 -9.08 29.40 -15.07
N GLY A 64 -10.28 29.96 -14.85
CA GLY A 64 -11.07 30.63 -15.90
C GLY A 64 -11.90 29.69 -16.76
N LEU A 65 -12.00 28.39 -16.38
CA LEU A 65 -12.85 27.39 -17.03
C LEU A 65 -13.47 26.47 -15.97
N ASP A 66 -14.79 26.25 -16.03
CA ASP A 66 -15.52 25.42 -15.06
C ASP A 66 -15.45 23.92 -15.41
N ALA A 67 -15.37 23.58 -16.71
CA ALA A 67 -15.30 22.20 -17.16
C ALA A 67 -14.04 21.49 -16.62
N GLU A 68 -14.18 20.23 -16.24
CA GLU A 68 -13.07 19.38 -15.75
C GLU A 68 -12.37 18.62 -16.88
N GLN A 69 -13.06 18.45 -17.98
CA GLN A 69 -12.58 17.74 -19.16
C GLN A 69 -13.33 18.20 -20.41
N THR A 70 -12.75 17.92 -21.57
CA THR A 70 -13.38 18.08 -22.88
C THR A 70 -13.05 16.89 -23.78
N PRO A 71 -13.84 16.60 -24.84
CA PRO A 71 -13.46 15.60 -25.83
C PRO A 71 -12.10 15.91 -26.46
N ARG A 72 -11.29 14.87 -26.67
CA ARG A 72 -9.93 14.98 -27.20
C ARG A 72 -9.92 15.55 -28.63
N ASP A 73 -10.86 15.18 -29.46
CA ASP A 73 -10.99 15.61 -30.85
C ASP A 73 -11.21 17.12 -31.00
N LEU A 74 -11.77 17.79 -29.98
CA LEU A 74 -11.92 19.25 -29.93
C LEU A 74 -10.68 19.97 -29.38
N SER A 75 -9.67 19.23 -28.90
CA SER A 75 -8.59 19.76 -28.10
C SER A 75 -7.51 20.46 -28.91
N PHE A 76 -7.23 21.74 -28.58
CA PHE A 76 -6.01 22.45 -29.02
C PHE A 76 -4.74 21.79 -28.43
N CYS A 77 -4.82 21.33 -27.19
CA CYS A 77 -3.70 20.68 -26.49
C CYS A 77 -3.33 19.35 -27.14
N GLY A 78 -4.34 18.61 -27.68
CA GLY A 78 -4.09 17.41 -28.47
C GLY A 78 -3.24 17.70 -29.72
N HIS A 79 -3.45 18.82 -30.37
CA HIS A 79 -2.59 19.26 -31.47
C HIS A 79 -1.21 19.73 -31.00
N ALA A 80 -1.12 20.33 -29.81
CA ALA A 80 0.14 20.83 -29.27
C ALA A 80 1.11 19.70 -28.91
N ILE A 81 0.63 18.56 -28.41
CA ILE A 81 1.50 17.40 -28.08
C ILE A 81 2.12 16.70 -29.29
N LEU A 82 1.66 17.01 -30.51
CA LEU A 82 2.21 16.45 -31.76
C LEU A 82 3.43 17.23 -32.26
N ALA A 83 3.63 18.43 -31.75
CA ALA A 83 4.71 19.31 -32.17
C ALA A 83 5.89 19.20 -31.21
N SER A 84 7.10 19.32 -31.75
CA SER A 84 8.33 19.42 -30.95
C SER A 84 8.55 20.83 -30.37
N GLU A 85 7.76 21.81 -30.83
CA GLU A 85 7.80 23.21 -30.41
C GLU A 85 6.44 23.66 -29.87
N PRO A 86 6.39 24.72 -29.05
CA PRO A 86 5.14 25.24 -28.51
C PRO A 86 4.15 25.58 -29.62
N LEU A 87 2.90 25.16 -29.48
CA LEU A 87 1.84 25.53 -30.39
C LEU A 87 1.30 26.90 -30.03
N MET A 88 1.43 27.86 -30.97
CA MET A 88 0.86 29.20 -30.84
C MET A 88 -0.18 29.46 -31.94
N VAL A 89 -1.38 29.82 -31.53
CA VAL A 89 -2.49 30.23 -32.40
C VAL A 89 -2.88 31.66 -32.01
N THR A 90 -2.56 32.62 -32.87
CA THR A 90 -2.77 34.05 -32.58
C THR A 90 -4.23 34.48 -32.73
N ASP A 91 -4.96 33.86 -33.67
CA ASP A 91 -6.40 34.04 -33.88
C ASP A 91 -7.01 32.74 -34.42
N ALA A 92 -7.62 31.97 -33.54
CA ALA A 92 -8.20 30.66 -33.86
C ALA A 92 -9.36 30.75 -34.89
N SER A 93 -10.04 31.90 -34.99
CA SER A 93 -11.10 32.09 -35.99
C SER A 93 -10.57 32.19 -37.43
N ARG A 94 -9.27 32.38 -37.60
CA ARG A 94 -8.57 32.46 -38.90
C ARG A 94 -7.63 31.27 -39.13
N ASP A 95 -7.43 30.41 -38.13
CA ASP A 95 -6.55 29.25 -38.26
C ASP A 95 -7.28 28.10 -38.98
N PRO A 96 -6.73 27.58 -40.07
CA PRO A 96 -7.37 26.50 -40.85
C PRO A 96 -7.69 25.24 -40.03
N ARG A 97 -6.99 25.00 -38.94
CA ARG A 97 -7.20 23.82 -38.02
C ARG A 97 -8.39 24.02 -37.10
N PHE A 98 -8.70 25.27 -36.70
CA PHE A 98 -9.57 25.56 -35.57
C PHE A 98 -10.75 26.46 -35.85
N HIS A 99 -10.84 27.14 -37.01
CA HIS A 99 -11.83 28.18 -37.32
C HIS A 99 -13.28 27.72 -37.18
N ASP A 100 -13.57 26.44 -37.39
CA ASP A 100 -14.89 25.82 -37.29
C ASP A 100 -15.03 24.93 -36.00
N ASN A 101 -14.06 25.02 -35.10
CA ASN A 101 -14.12 24.29 -33.82
C ASN A 101 -15.23 24.87 -32.93
N PRO A 102 -16.08 24.02 -32.26
CA PRO A 102 -17.14 24.48 -31.36
C PRO A 102 -16.63 25.42 -30.25
N LEU A 103 -15.40 25.26 -29.77
CA LEU A 103 -14.80 26.13 -28.74
C LEU A 103 -14.37 27.50 -29.29
N VAL A 104 -14.34 27.65 -30.62
CA VAL A 104 -14.05 28.90 -31.31
C VAL A 104 -15.32 29.60 -31.78
N THR A 105 -16.29 28.84 -32.31
CA THR A 105 -17.58 29.35 -32.83
C THR A 105 -18.61 29.55 -31.73
N GLY A 106 -18.46 28.87 -30.62
CA GLY A 106 -19.27 28.94 -29.39
C GLY A 106 -18.42 29.22 -28.15
N PRO A 107 -19.07 29.28 -26.96
CA PRO A 107 -18.34 29.46 -25.71
C PRO A 107 -17.24 28.40 -25.51
N PRO A 108 -16.02 28.78 -25.07
CA PRO A 108 -15.60 30.07 -24.52
C PRO A 108 -15.12 31.12 -25.59
N PHE A 109 -15.38 30.90 -26.89
CA PHE A 109 -14.99 31.79 -27.99
C PHE A 109 -13.50 32.02 -28.12
N ILE A 110 -12.72 30.90 -28.08
CA ILE A 110 -11.26 30.94 -28.14
C ILE A 110 -10.78 31.72 -29.39
N ARG A 111 -9.89 32.69 -29.19
CA ARG A 111 -9.16 33.40 -30.24
C ARG A 111 -7.67 33.13 -30.12
N PHE A 112 -7.14 33.29 -28.95
CA PHE A 112 -5.73 33.06 -28.68
C PHE A 112 -5.54 31.73 -27.95
N TYR A 113 -4.53 30.96 -28.37
CA TYR A 113 -4.04 29.77 -27.67
C TYR A 113 -2.51 29.75 -27.73
N ALA A 114 -1.86 29.46 -26.62
CA ALA A 114 -0.45 29.13 -26.57
C ALA A 114 -0.27 27.94 -25.61
N GLY A 115 0.25 26.82 -26.11
CA GLY A 115 0.45 25.58 -25.32
C GLY A 115 1.88 25.10 -25.43
N GLU A 116 2.49 24.90 -24.27
CA GLU A 116 3.81 24.30 -24.11
C GLU A 116 3.63 22.85 -23.74
N PRO A 117 4.17 21.87 -24.50
CA PRO A 117 4.06 20.46 -24.16
C PRO A 117 4.69 20.13 -22.80
N LEU A 118 4.09 19.22 -22.07
CA LEU A 118 4.59 18.63 -20.82
C LEU A 118 4.94 17.18 -21.08
N HIS A 119 6.13 16.75 -20.66
CA HIS A 119 6.65 15.43 -20.96
C HIS A 119 6.75 14.54 -19.72
N ALA A 120 6.51 13.26 -19.91
CA ALA A 120 6.90 12.23 -18.97
C ALA A 120 8.42 12.04 -18.97
N SER A 121 8.96 11.33 -17.97
CA SER A 121 10.40 11.07 -17.83
C SER A 121 11.03 10.34 -19.02
N ASN A 122 10.23 9.62 -19.82
CA ASN A 122 10.66 8.94 -21.05
C ASN A 122 10.60 9.83 -22.30
N GLY A 123 10.28 11.13 -22.15
CA GLY A 123 10.20 12.10 -23.24
C GLY A 123 8.87 12.13 -24.00
N GLN A 124 7.88 11.32 -23.64
CA GLN A 124 6.56 11.34 -24.25
C GLN A 124 5.75 12.55 -23.81
N ALA A 125 5.17 13.28 -24.76
CA ALA A 125 4.33 14.45 -24.49
C ALA A 125 2.97 14.00 -23.97
N ILE A 126 2.69 14.20 -22.68
CA ILE A 126 1.49 13.74 -21.99
C ILE A 126 0.38 14.80 -21.89
N GLY A 127 0.72 16.06 -22.12
CA GLY A 127 -0.21 17.16 -21.96
C GLY A 127 0.43 18.51 -22.26
N THR A 128 -0.17 19.59 -21.77
CA THR A 128 0.33 20.95 -21.97
C THR A 128 0.07 21.84 -20.76
N LEU A 129 0.94 22.84 -20.55
CA LEU A 129 0.56 24.09 -19.91
C LEU A 129 0.09 25.05 -20.99
N CYS A 130 -1.17 25.51 -20.95
CA CYS A 130 -1.70 26.35 -21.99
C CYS A 130 -2.37 27.62 -21.50
N LEU A 131 -2.27 28.65 -22.31
CA LEU A 131 -2.89 29.96 -22.17
C LEU A 131 -4.00 30.12 -23.22
N ILE A 132 -5.17 30.56 -22.79
CA ILE A 132 -6.34 30.76 -23.67
C ILE A 132 -6.97 32.11 -23.41
N ASP A 133 -7.32 32.82 -24.49
CA ASP A 133 -8.02 34.11 -24.39
C ASP A 133 -9.07 34.28 -25.51
N PRO A 134 -10.21 34.95 -25.25
CA PRO A 134 -11.22 35.27 -26.25
C PRO A 134 -10.80 36.41 -27.17
N SER A 135 -9.65 37.06 -26.97
CA SER A 135 -9.10 38.09 -27.79
C SER A 135 -7.85 37.60 -28.52
N PRO A 136 -7.68 37.93 -29.84
CA PRO A 136 -6.46 37.62 -30.57
C PRO A 136 -5.22 38.21 -29.90
N ARG A 137 -4.13 37.44 -29.86
CA ARG A 137 -2.87 37.86 -29.22
C ARG A 137 -1.66 37.17 -29.86
N LEU A 138 -0.50 37.77 -29.69
CA LEU A 138 0.81 37.21 -30.03
C LEU A 138 1.70 37.34 -28.80
N LEU A 139 2.31 36.27 -28.33
CA LEU A 139 3.34 36.33 -27.30
C LEU A 139 4.65 36.83 -27.89
N ASN A 140 5.29 37.78 -27.22
CA ASN A 140 6.63 38.18 -27.55
C ASN A 140 7.68 37.15 -27.05
N LEU A 141 8.95 37.31 -27.47
CA LEU A 141 10.04 36.38 -27.09
C LEU A 141 10.26 36.24 -25.58
N ARG A 142 9.98 37.29 -24.80
CA ARG A 142 10.11 37.26 -23.36
C ARG A 142 8.97 36.44 -22.75
N GLU A 143 7.76 36.67 -23.19
CA GLU A 143 6.56 35.91 -22.75
C GLU A 143 6.69 34.43 -23.10
N GLY A 144 7.15 34.10 -24.33
CA GLY A 144 7.40 32.71 -24.73
C GLY A 144 8.39 32.00 -23.78
N ARG A 145 9.51 32.68 -23.45
CA ARG A 145 10.48 32.13 -22.46
C ARG A 145 9.88 32.00 -21.06
N GLN A 146 8.96 32.87 -20.66
CA GLN A 146 8.27 32.76 -19.38
C GLN A 146 7.32 31.54 -19.34
N LEU A 147 6.56 31.31 -20.42
CA LEU A 147 5.69 30.17 -20.57
C LEU A 147 6.50 28.87 -20.49
N ASN A 148 7.59 28.75 -21.21
CA ASN A 148 8.49 27.60 -21.18
C ASN A 148 9.06 27.35 -19.77
N ARG A 149 9.44 28.40 -19.03
CA ARG A 149 9.90 28.22 -17.63
C ARG A 149 8.82 27.68 -16.69
N LEU A 150 7.58 28.16 -16.86
CA LEU A 150 6.46 27.66 -16.07
C LEU A 150 6.09 26.22 -16.45
N SER A 151 6.21 25.85 -17.73
CA SER A 151 6.00 24.45 -18.14
C SER A 151 7.05 23.50 -17.57
N ILE A 152 8.33 23.91 -17.54
CA ILE A 152 9.40 23.15 -16.88
C ILE A 152 9.10 22.93 -15.39
N LEU A 153 8.57 23.94 -14.69
CA LEU A 153 8.20 23.80 -13.28
C LEU A 153 7.00 22.85 -13.11
N ALA A 154 5.99 22.95 -13.98
CA ALA A 154 4.83 22.04 -13.98
C ALA A 154 5.26 20.60 -14.27
N GLU A 155 6.07 20.39 -15.30
CA GLU A 155 6.60 19.08 -15.69
C GLU A 155 7.42 18.45 -14.57
N GLY A 156 8.37 19.20 -13.98
CA GLY A 156 9.19 18.74 -12.87
C GLY A 156 8.36 18.34 -11.65
N TYR A 157 7.32 19.10 -11.34
CA TYR A 157 6.40 18.75 -10.26
C TYR A 157 5.62 17.46 -10.55
N LEU A 158 5.06 17.32 -11.75
CA LEU A 158 4.31 16.12 -12.15
C LEU A 158 5.19 14.86 -12.12
N GLN A 159 6.43 14.95 -12.57
CA GLN A 159 7.40 13.85 -12.53
C GLN A 159 7.78 13.48 -11.09
N LEU A 160 8.06 14.48 -10.23
CA LEU A 160 8.37 14.25 -8.81
C LEU A 160 7.22 13.59 -8.07
N ARG A 161 5.99 14.05 -8.32
CA ARG A 161 4.78 13.48 -7.73
C ARG A 161 4.62 12.01 -8.12
N SER A 162 4.74 11.70 -9.40
CA SER A 162 4.64 10.32 -9.89
C SER A 162 5.70 9.41 -9.24
N LEU A 163 6.95 9.86 -9.13
CA LEU A 163 8.02 9.11 -8.47
C LEU A 163 7.71 8.87 -6.98
N THR A 164 7.17 9.87 -6.30
CA THR A 164 6.81 9.78 -4.88
C THR A 164 5.71 8.74 -4.65
N GLU A 165 4.65 8.76 -5.46
CA GLU A 165 3.55 7.78 -5.38
C GLU A 165 4.04 6.36 -5.69
N HIS A 166 4.86 6.19 -6.72
CA HIS A 166 5.44 4.89 -7.06
C HIS A 166 6.33 4.34 -5.93
N THR A 167 7.16 5.19 -5.33
CA THR A 167 8.00 4.80 -4.17
C THR A 167 7.14 4.40 -2.98
N ARG A 168 6.04 5.10 -2.71
CA ARG A 168 5.09 4.79 -1.65
C ARG A 168 4.42 3.43 -1.89
N PHE A 169 3.97 3.17 -3.11
CA PHE A 169 3.39 1.89 -3.50
C PHE A 169 4.37 0.73 -3.28
N LEU A 170 5.61 0.86 -3.77
CA LEU A 170 6.65 -0.17 -3.59
C LEU A 170 6.95 -0.45 -2.11
N ARG A 171 7.01 0.58 -1.27
CA ARG A 171 7.19 0.40 0.18
C ARG A 171 6.04 -0.39 0.80
N GLN A 172 4.80 -0.09 0.44
CA GLN A 172 3.63 -0.82 0.94
C GLN A 172 3.66 -2.30 0.51
N GLU A 173 4.06 -2.59 -0.72
CA GLU A 173 4.19 -3.98 -1.20
C GLU A 173 5.33 -4.72 -0.48
N ILE A 174 6.48 -4.08 -0.25
CA ILE A 174 7.58 -4.65 0.53
C ILE A 174 7.12 -4.95 1.96
N ASP A 175 6.46 -4.02 2.63
CA ASP A 175 5.94 -4.20 3.99
C ASP A 175 4.91 -5.36 4.04
N ARG A 176 4.07 -5.48 3.03
CA ARG A 176 3.08 -6.55 2.91
C ARG A 176 3.75 -7.92 2.74
N GLU A 177 4.75 -8.04 1.86
CA GLU A 177 5.49 -9.28 1.66
C GLU A 177 6.33 -9.65 2.88
N GLN A 178 6.97 -8.67 3.54
CA GLN A 178 7.67 -8.89 4.79
C GLN A 178 6.73 -9.42 5.88
N ARG A 179 5.54 -8.84 6.05
CA ARG A 179 4.54 -9.34 7.00
C ARG A 179 4.11 -10.77 6.70
N LYS A 180 3.90 -11.13 5.42
CA LYS A 180 3.58 -12.51 5.04
C LYS A 180 4.69 -13.49 5.41
N SER A 181 5.95 -13.08 5.30
CA SER A 181 7.10 -13.92 5.66
C SER A 181 7.23 -14.15 7.17
N LEU A 182 6.55 -13.36 8.01
CA LEU A 182 6.54 -13.49 9.47
C LEU A 182 5.38 -14.32 10.01
N LEU A 183 4.47 -14.77 9.16
CA LEU A 183 3.33 -15.61 9.53
C LEU A 183 3.54 -17.07 9.10
N ASP A 184 2.96 -17.99 9.86
CA ASP A 184 2.82 -19.38 9.45
C ASP A 184 1.65 -19.52 8.46
N PRO A 185 1.85 -20.06 7.25
CA PRO A 185 0.83 -20.07 6.20
C PRO A 185 -0.38 -20.97 6.54
N LEU A 186 -0.21 -21.98 7.40
CA LEU A 186 -1.28 -22.91 7.77
C LEU A 186 -2.19 -22.34 8.86
N THR A 187 -1.59 -21.77 9.90
CA THR A 187 -2.30 -21.33 11.10
C THR A 187 -2.55 -19.83 11.15
N GLN A 188 -1.88 -19.04 10.30
CA GLN A 188 -1.89 -17.58 10.28
C GLN A 188 -1.43 -16.93 11.60
N LEU A 189 -0.81 -17.71 12.48
CA LEU A 189 -0.08 -17.20 13.63
C LEU A 189 1.29 -16.68 13.23
N TRP A 190 1.96 -15.94 14.09
CA TRP A 190 3.35 -15.62 13.88
C TRP A 190 4.17 -16.89 13.70
N ASN A 191 5.14 -16.90 12.81
CA ASN A 191 6.14 -17.95 12.77
C ASN A 191 7.30 -17.61 13.73
N ARG A 192 8.32 -18.44 13.79
CA ARG A 192 9.50 -18.23 14.64
C ARG A 192 10.19 -16.89 14.36
N ALA A 193 10.31 -16.48 13.10
CA ALA A 193 10.90 -15.19 12.72
C ALA A 193 10.04 -14.01 13.19
N GLY A 194 8.71 -14.13 13.06
CA GLY A 194 7.76 -13.13 13.54
C GLY A 194 7.81 -12.96 15.06
N PHE A 195 7.95 -14.09 15.80
CA PHE A 195 8.13 -14.05 17.25
C PHE A 195 9.38 -13.26 17.65
N HIS A 196 10.53 -13.54 17.02
CA HIS A 196 11.77 -12.83 17.33
C HIS A 196 11.72 -11.34 16.91
N ALA A 197 11.04 -11.01 15.81
CA ALA A 197 10.89 -9.62 15.39
C ALA A 197 10.06 -8.78 16.38
N LEU A 198 9.09 -9.37 17.05
CA LEU A 198 8.19 -8.67 17.98
C LEU A 198 8.63 -8.72 19.45
N HIS A 199 9.49 -9.66 19.80
CA HIS A 199 9.93 -9.88 21.18
C HIS A 199 10.46 -8.62 21.88
N GLN A 200 11.32 -7.84 21.18
CA GLN A 200 11.91 -6.65 21.77
C GLN A 200 10.85 -5.59 22.12
N HIS A 201 9.85 -5.45 21.26
CA HIS A 201 8.73 -4.53 21.50
C HIS A 201 7.89 -4.94 22.71
N GLU A 202 7.62 -6.25 22.88
CA GLU A 202 6.89 -6.78 24.03
C GLU A 202 7.66 -6.59 25.35
N LEU A 203 8.98 -6.70 25.32
CA LEU A 203 9.82 -6.40 26.48
C LEU A 203 9.72 -4.93 26.91
N GLU A 204 9.71 -4.01 25.95
CA GLU A 204 9.57 -2.58 26.22
C GLU A 204 8.20 -2.24 26.83
N LEU A 205 7.13 -2.83 26.29
CA LEU A 205 5.78 -2.68 26.81
C LEU A 205 5.63 -3.27 28.23
N ALA A 206 6.22 -4.43 28.51
CA ALA A 206 6.21 -5.03 29.82
C ALA A 206 6.90 -4.16 30.87
N ARG A 207 8.07 -3.62 30.52
CA ARG A 207 8.81 -2.66 31.40
C ARG A 207 8.00 -1.39 31.68
N ALA A 208 7.33 -0.83 30.66
CA ALA A 208 6.51 0.36 30.80
C ALA A 208 5.28 0.16 31.70
N SER A 209 4.78 -1.06 31.81
CA SER A 209 3.59 -1.44 32.61
C SER A 209 3.90 -2.12 33.94
N ASP A 210 5.16 -2.16 34.36
CA ASP A 210 5.62 -2.91 35.56
C ASP A 210 5.20 -4.38 35.56
N GLN A 211 5.31 -5.01 34.39
CA GLN A 211 5.01 -6.41 34.15
C GLN A 211 6.27 -7.16 33.72
N ARG A 212 6.20 -8.49 33.77
CA ARG A 212 7.25 -9.41 33.32
C ARG A 212 6.77 -10.17 32.10
N ILE A 213 7.70 -10.62 31.29
CA ILE A 213 7.41 -11.50 30.16
C ILE A 213 7.37 -12.95 30.67
N GLY A 214 6.25 -13.61 30.42
CA GLY A 214 6.08 -15.05 30.57
C GLY A 214 6.15 -15.73 29.20
N ILE A 215 6.91 -16.83 29.13
CA ILE A 215 6.98 -17.70 27.95
C ILE A 215 6.23 -18.99 28.27
N ILE A 216 5.34 -19.39 27.35
CA ILE A 216 4.66 -20.69 27.39
C ILE A 216 5.02 -21.41 26.10
N TYR A 217 5.79 -22.49 26.22
CA TYR A 217 6.14 -23.39 25.12
C TYR A 217 5.24 -24.63 25.19
N SER A 218 4.47 -24.88 24.12
CA SER A 218 3.48 -25.97 24.11
C SER A 218 3.61 -26.81 22.84
N ASP A 219 3.20 -28.06 22.93
CA ASP A 219 3.29 -29.05 21.87
C ASP A 219 2.08 -29.99 21.93
N ILE A 220 1.54 -30.35 20.76
CA ILE A 220 0.38 -31.23 20.65
C ILE A 220 0.79 -32.67 20.94
N ASP A 221 0.20 -33.24 21.98
CA ASP A 221 0.52 -34.60 22.39
C ASP A 221 0.17 -35.63 21.31
N HIS A 222 1.12 -36.49 21.00
CA HIS A 222 0.94 -37.61 20.04
C HIS A 222 0.57 -37.15 18.60
N PHE A 223 0.92 -35.95 18.18
CA PHE A 223 0.57 -35.42 16.87
C PHE A 223 1.04 -36.29 15.71
N LYS A 224 2.24 -36.86 15.79
CA LYS A 224 2.75 -37.80 14.80
C LYS A 224 1.79 -38.98 14.60
N ARG A 225 1.22 -39.55 15.69
CA ARG A 225 0.25 -40.66 15.63
C ARG A 225 -1.03 -40.23 14.88
N ILE A 226 -1.48 -39.00 15.04
CA ILE A 226 -2.63 -38.46 14.30
C ILE A 226 -2.32 -38.45 12.82
N ASN A 227 -1.15 -37.92 12.41
CA ASN A 227 -0.72 -37.94 11.01
C ASN A 227 -0.58 -39.34 10.43
N ASP A 228 0.05 -40.24 11.17
CA ASP A 228 0.30 -41.61 10.74
C ASP A 228 -1.02 -42.40 10.57
N THR A 229 -2.05 -42.08 11.38
CA THR A 229 -3.33 -42.81 11.39
C THR A 229 -4.36 -42.23 10.43
N LEU A 230 -4.46 -40.87 10.38
CA LEU A 230 -5.54 -40.16 9.68
C LEU A 230 -5.03 -39.34 8.48
N GLY A 231 -3.71 -39.31 8.26
CA GLY A 231 -3.06 -38.57 7.18
C GLY A 231 -2.83 -37.10 7.51
N HIS A 232 -1.95 -36.47 6.72
CA HIS A 232 -1.52 -35.09 6.93
C HIS A 232 -2.66 -34.04 6.88
N ARG A 233 -3.70 -34.31 6.08
CA ARG A 233 -4.87 -33.39 6.03
C ARG A 233 -5.61 -33.32 7.36
N ALA A 234 -5.71 -34.43 8.10
CA ALA A 234 -6.28 -34.44 9.45
C ALA A 234 -5.36 -33.69 10.42
N GLY A 235 -4.04 -33.87 10.33
CA GLY A 235 -3.07 -33.11 11.10
C GLY A 235 -3.15 -31.60 10.86
N ASP A 236 -3.30 -31.19 9.59
CA ASP A 236 -3.50 -29.76 9.25
C ASP A 236 -4.78 -29.20 9.88
N SER A 237 -5.87 -29.98 9.94
CA SER A 237 -7.11 -29.58 10.61
C SER A 237 -6.90 -29.42 12.11
N VAL A 238 -6.19 -30.38 12.75
CA VAL A 238 -5.81 -30.30 14.15
C VAL A 238 -4.96 -29.06 14.44
N LEU A 239 -3.98 -28.75 13.60
CA LEU A 239 -3.13 -27.56 13.77
C LEU A 239 -3.90 -26.25 13.68
N ARG A 240 -4.84 -26.12 12.72
CA ARG A 240 -5.68 -24.91 12.60
C ARG A 240 -6.60 -24.75 13.81
N GLU A 241 -7.23 -25.81 14.24
CA GLU A 241 -8.12 -25.78 15.40
C GLU A 241 -7.33 -25.51 16.69
N ALA A 242 -6.17 -26.16 16.87
CA ALA A 242 -5.27 -25.87 17.99
C ALA A 242 -4.89 -24.38 18.01
N ALA A 243 -4.45 -23.82 16.89
CA ALA A 243 -4.12 -22.41 16.78
C ALA A 243 -5.30 -21.50 17.18
N SER A 244 -6.51 -21.83 16.76
CA SER A 244 -7.74 -21.12 17.12
C SER A 244 -8.01 -21.15 18.62
N ARG A 245 -7.93 -22.32 19.24
CA ARG A 245 -8.16 -22.51 20.69
C ARG A 245 -7.09 -21.82 21.53
N LEU A 246 -5.82 -21.95 21.14
CA LEU A 246 -4.73 -21.23 21.81
C LEU A 246 -4.94 -19.70 21.72
N ARG A 247 -5.32 -19.19 20.55
CA ARG A 247 -5.60 -17.76 20.38
C ARG A 247 -6.78 -17.30 21.25
N ALA A 248 -7.85 -18.11 21.36
CA ALA A 248 -9.00 -17.83 22.22
C ALA A 248 -8.67 -17.87 23.73
N ALA A 249 -7.65 -18.65 24.11
CA ALA A 249 -7.17 -18.71 25.48
C ALA A 249 -6.30 -17.51 25.91
N LEU A 250 -5.87 -16.68 24.97
CA LEU A 250 -4.95 -15.56 25.18
C LEU A 250 -5.66 -14.22 24.95
N ARG A 251 -5.11 -13.14 25.50
CA ARG A 251 -5.59 -11.78 25.23
C ARG A 251 -5.23 -11.37 23.80
N PRO A 252 -5.94 -10.40 23.19
CA PRO A 252 -5.60 -9.89 21.85
C PRO A 252 -4.15 -9.37 21.73
N GLU A 253 -3.64 -8.78 22.80
CA GLU A 253 -2.30 -8.22 22.90
C GLU A 253 -1.20 -9.25 23.19
N ASP A 254 -1.54 -10.49 23.61
CA ASP A 254 -0.55 -11.55 23.83
C ASP A 254 -0.05 -12.07 22.48
N LEU A 255 1.25 -12.32 22.38
CA LEU A 255 1.88 -12.85 21.18
C LEU A 255 1.75 -14.39 21.17
N LEU A 256 1.29 -14.94 20.05
CA LEU A 256 1.20 -16.38 19.81
C LEU A 256 1.86 -16.72 18.48
N ALA A 257 2.78 -17.69 18.50
CA ALA A 257 3.53 -18.13 17.34
C ALA A 257 3.51 -19.66 17.21
N ARG A 258 3.61 -20.15 15.98
CA ARG A 258 3.93 -21.54 15.66
C ARG A 258 5.41 -21.65 15.32
N PHE A 259 6.18 -22.39 16.12
CA PHE A 259 7.65 -22.46 15.96
C PHE A 259 8.09 -23.55 15.00
N GLY A 260 7.32 -24.63 14.88
CA GLY A 260 7.60 -25.75 14.00
C GLY A 260 6.42 -26.72 14.04
N GLY A 261 6.46 -27.79 13.29
CA GLY A 261 5.51 -28.89 13.24
C GLY A 261 4.25 -28.76 14.11
N GLU A 262 4.33 -29.21 15.32
CA GLU A 262 3.26 -29.23 16.33
C GLU A 262 3.51 -28.29 17.52
N GLU A 263 4.54 -27.43 17.44
CA GLU A 263 5.02 -26.58 18.53
C GLU A 263 4.47 -25.15 18.44
N PHE A 264 3.95 -24.66 19.55
CA PHE A 264 3.44 -23.30 19.70
C PHE A 264 4.11 -22.60 20.87
N VAL A 265 4.38 -21.31 20.69
CA VAL A 265 4.97 -20.45 21.73
C VAL A 265 4.08 -19.25 21.95
N ALA A 266 3.70 -19.00 23.21
CA ALA A 266 3.05 -17.78 23.60
C ALA A 266 3.99 -16.92 24.45
N MET A 267 3.96 -15.62 24.22
CA MET A 267 4.58 -14.60 25.05
C MET A 267 3.47 -13.75 25.65
N VAL A 268 3.42 -13.69 26.96
CA VAL A 268 2.36 -13.01 27.70
C VAL A 268 2.96 -12.03 28.71
N ARG A 269 2.27 -10.93 28.97
CA ARG A 269 2.66 -9.99 30.02
C ARG A 269 1.91 -10.33 31.31
N VAL A 270 2.68 -10.66 32.34
CA VAL A 270 2.15 -11.10 33.65
C VAL A 270 2.93 -10.46 34.79
N ARG A 271 2.36 -10.46 35.98
CA ARG A 271 3.04 -9.97 37.18
C ARG A 271 3.84 -11.02 37.88
N GLU A 272 3.36 -12.25 37.89
CA GLU A 272 3.95 -13.33 38.67
C GLU A 272 3.77 -14.72 38.00
N THR A 273 4.53 -15.70 38.46
CA THR A 273 4.53 -17.09 37.93
C THR A 273 3.16 -17.76 38.06
N THR A 274 2.40 -17.47 39.12
CA THR A 274 1.06 -18.03 39.33
C THR A 274 0.10 -17.61 38.22
N GLU A 275 0.11 -16.33 37.78
CA GLU A 275 -0.68 -15.86 36.66
C GLU A 275 -0.28 -16.56 35.34
N LEU A 276 1.03 -16.72 35.11
CA LEU A 276 1.54 -17.44 33.94
C LEU A 276 1.06 -18.88 33.90
N THR A 277 1.17 -19.57 35.05
CA THR A 277 0.74 -20.97 35.18
C THR A 277 -0.77 -21.11 34.97
N MET A 278 -1.58 -20.18 35.46
CA MET A 278 -3.02 -20.13 35.20
C MET A 278 -3.35 -20.00 33.71
N ILE A 279 -2.64 -19.12 33.00
CA ILE A 279 -2.81 -18.94 31.53
C ILE A 279 -2.44 -20.25 30.81
N ALA A 280 -1.30 -20.87 31.15
CA ALA A 280 -0.86 -22.12 30.55
C ALA A 280 -1.84 -23.26 30.80
N ASN A 281 -2.41 -23.37 32.00
CA ASN A 281 -3.45 -24.37 32.31
C ASN A 281 -4.76 -24.08 31.55
N ARG A 282 -5.18 -22.82 31.40
CA ARG A 282 -6.34 -22.46 30.59
C ARG A 282 -6.18 -22.93 29.13
N ILE A 283 -5.00 -22.74 28.56
CA ILE A 283 -4.66 -23.24 27.23
C ILE A 283 -4.82 -24.76 27.16
N ARG A 284 -4.22 -25.48 28.08
CA ARG A 284 -4.31 -26.95 28.18
C ARG A 284 -5.77 -27.43 28.27
N GLU A 285 -6.54 -26.82 29.15
CA GLU A 285 -7.95 -27.19 29.41
C GLU A 285 -8.84 -26.95 28.18
N LEU A 286 -8.67 -25.83 27.46
CA LEU A 286 -9.40 -25.59 26.24
C LEU A 286 -9.06 -26.58 25.12
N MET A 287 -7.83 -27.06 25.07
CA MET A 287 -7.46 -28.12 24.11
C MET A 287 -8.13 -29.46 24.44
N GLU A 288 -8.16 -29.84 25.72
CA GLU A 288 -8.74 -31.09 26.19
C GLU A 288 -10.29 -31.10 26.17
N ALA A 289 -10.92 -29.91 26.32
CA ALA A 289 -12.36 -29.79 26.59
C ALA A 289 -13.27 -30.42 25.51
N THR A 290 -12.88 -30.34 24.25
CA THR A 290 -13.67 -30.87 23.13
C THR A 290 -12.77 -31.52 22.09
N PRO A 291 -13.14 -32.71 21.57
CA PRO A 291 -12.43 -33.31 20.45
C PRO A 291 -12.46 -32.41 19.21
N ILE A 292 -11.47 -32.57 18.34
CA ILE A 292 -11.37 -31.83 17.07
C ILE A 292 -12.02 -32.70 15.98
N ASP A 293 -12.92 -32.09 15.20
CA ASP A 293 -13.49 -32.75 14.02
C ASP A 293 -12.52 -32.71 12.84
N CYS A 294 -12.13 -33.90 12.39
CA CYS A 294 -11.28 -34.11 11.23
C CYS A 294 -12.09 -34.82 10.13
N ALA A 295 -12.83 -34.04 9.33
CA ALA A 295 -13.67 -34.58 8.23
C ALA A 295 -14.64 -35.68 8.65
N GLY A 296 -15.36 -35.47 9.77
CA GLY A 296 -16.34 -36.40 10.34
C GLY A 296 -15.75 -37.41 11.32
N THR A 297 -14.44 -37.34 11.59
CA THR A 297 -13.80 -38.16 12.65
C THR A 297 -13.45 -37.26 13.83
N SER A 298 -14.03 -37.58 15.00
CA SER A 298 -13.80 -36.84 16.25
C SER A 298 -12.50 -37.31 16.92
N VAL A 299 -11.51 -36.44 17.01
CA VAL A 299 -10.16 -36.74 17.50
C VAL A 299 -9.91 -36.05 18.85
N PRO A 300 -9.74 -36.76 19.94
CA PRO A 300 -9.32 -36.17 21.21
C PRO A 300 -7.88 -35.71 21.10
N VAL A 301 -7.61 -34.42 21.43
CA VAL A 301 -6.31 -33.81 21.35
C VAL A 301 -5.98 -33.12 22.67
N THR A 302 -4.78 -33.39 23.21
CA THR A 302 -4.24 -32.71 24.37
C THR A 302 -2.94 -32.00 24.03
N ILE A 303 -2.51 -31.10 24.90
CA ILE A 303 -1.20 -30.44 24.78
C ILE A 303 -0.43 -30.57 26.09
N SER A 304 0.87 -30.63 25.98
CA SER A 304 1.80 -30.41 27.08
C SER A 304 2.42 -29.04 26.98
N ALA A 305 2.68 -28.39 28.10
CA ALA A 305 3.30 -27.06 28.08
C ALA A 305 4.36 -26.93 29.19
N GLY A 306 5.44 -26.21 28.83
CA GLY A 306 6.40 -25.69 29.79
C GLY A 306 6.29 -24.17 29.87
N CYS A 307 6.36 -23.58 31.03
CA CYS A 307 6.30 -22.14 31.17
C CYS A 307 7.36 -21.58 32.13
N THR A 308 7.83 -20.37 31.83
CA THR A 308 8.84 -19.69 32.65
C THR A 308 8.68 -18.17 32.53
N LEU A 309 9.09 -17.44 33.58
CA LEU A 309 9.25 -16.00 33.51
C LEU A 309 10.63 -15.65 32.95
N ALA A 310 10.68 -14.73 31.97
CA ALA A 310 11.95 -14.18 31.50
C ALA A 310 12.65 -13.39 32.62
N GLY A 311 13.94 -13.60 32.78
CA GLY A 311 14.79 -12.85 33.69
C GLY A 311 15.00 -11.40 33.23
N SER A 312 15.37 -10.52 34.16
CA SER A 312 15.73 -9.15 33.80
C SER A 312 17.03 -9.12 32.98
N GLY A 313 16.92 -8.69 31.71
CA GLY A 313 18.06 -8.67 30.77
C GLY A 313 18.44 -10.03 30.18
N GLU A 314 17.59 -11.03 30.35
CA GLU A 314 17.78 -12.36 29.74
C GLU A 314 17.45 -12.30 28.23
N GLU A 315 18.30 -12.95 27.43
CA GLU A 315 18.03 -13.11 25.99
C GLU A 315 16.86 -14.05 25.74
N PRO A 316 16.03 -13.78 24.70
CA PRO A 316 14.81 -14.58 24.41
C PRO A 316 15.08 -16.09 24.32
N GLU A 317 16.19 -16.47 23.73
CA GLU A 317 16.58 -17.86 23.51
C GLU A 317 16.82 -18.61 24.82
N GLN A 318 17.28 -17.92 25.85
CA GLN A 318 17.50 -18.53 27.18
C GLN A 318 16.18 -18.85 27.87
N ALA A 319 15.24 -17.90 27.83
CA ALA A 319 13.89 -18.12 28.37
C ALA A 319 13.14 -19.21 27.58
N LEU A 320 13.25 -19.21 26.24
CA LEU A 320 12.69 -20.28 25.40
C LEU A 320 13.28 -21.62 25.72
N ALA A 321 14.60 -21.74 25.90
CA ALA A 321 15.26 -23.00 26.26
C ALA A 321 14.79 -23.54 27.64
N ARG A 322 14.56 -22.66 28.61
CA ARG A 322 14.01 -23.09 29.93
C ARG A 322 12.57 -23.56 29.80
N ALA A 323 11.73 -22.86 29.01
CA ALA A 323 10.35 -23.29 28.77
C ALA A 323 10.31 -24.62 28.01
N ASP A 324 11.20 -24.83 27.01
CA ASP A 324 11.31 -26.11 26.29
C ASP A 324 11.75 -27.25 27.20
N ALA A 325 12.74 -27.04 28.08
CA ALA A 325 13.13 -28.04 29.09
C ALA A 325 11.95 -28.42 30.00
N ALA A 326 11.16 -27.43 30.42
CA ALA A 326 9.94 -27.70 31.22
C ALA A 326 8.86 -28.46 30.41
N LEU A 327 8.71 -28.15 29.11
CA LEU A 327 7.84 -28.90 28.20
C LEU A 327 8.29 -30.37 28.06
N TYR A 328 9.59 -30.59 27.94
CA TYR A 328 10.14 -31.95 27.91
C TYR A 328 9.78 -32.74 29.17
N ASP A 329 9.88 -32.11 30.35
CA ASP A 329 9.48 -32.72 31.60
C ASP A 329 7.96 -32.99 31.68
N ALA A 330 7.13 -32.08 31.15
CA ALA A 330 5.69 -32.29 31.02
C ALA A 330 5.37 -33.56 30.19
N LYS A 331 6.04 -33.71 29.05
CA LYS A 331 5.88 -34.88 28.16
C LYS A 331 6.37 -36.17 28.85
N ARG A 332 7.50 -36.13 29.56
CA ARG A 332 8.09 -37.29 30.25
C ARG A 332 7.26 -37.78 31.43
N THR A 333 6.62 -36.87 32.16
CA THR A 333 5.85 -37.16 33.36
C THR A 333 4.39 -37.54 33.11
N GLY A 334 3.97 -37.70 31.83
CA GLY A 334 2.66 -38.28 31.49
C GLY A 334 1.80 -37.43 30.57
N ARG A 335 2.33 -36.36 29.99
CA ARG A 335 1.63 -35.44 29.03
C ARG A 335 0.39 -34.75 29.60
N ASN A 336 -0.33 -34.01 28.77
CA ASN A 336 -1.54 -33.25 29.11
C ASN A 336 -1.38 -32.45 30.42
N ARG A 337 -0.28 -31.74 30.55
CA ARG A 337 0.05 -30.97 31.77
C ARG A 337 0.93 -29.79 31.50
N VAL A 338 0.98 -28.92 32.50
CA VAL A 338 1.87 -27.75 32.53
C VAL A 338 2.97 -28.01 33.58
N VAL A 339 4.21 -27.70 33.22
CA VAL A 339 5.35 -27.60 34.13
C VAL A 339 5.87 -26.18 34.11
N SER A 340 6.05 -25.58 35.30
CA SER A 340 6.58 -24.20 35.46
C SER A 340 7.96 -24.25 36.11
N VAL A 341 8.89 -23.44 35.60
CA VAL A 341 10.27 -23.32 36.11
C VAL A 341 10.66 -21.85 36.30
#